data_6b4a8a6c461bcb363fbed0f1b35c6e96
#
_entry.id   6b4a8a6c461bcb363fbed0f1b35c6e96
#
_cell.length_a   1.000
_cell.length_b   1.000
_cell.length_c   1.000
_cell.angle_alpha   90.00
_cell.angle_beta   90.00
_cell.angle_gamma   90.00
#
_symmetry.space_group_name_H-M   'P 1'
#
loop_
_entity.id
_entity.type
_entity.pdbx_description
1 polymer ?
#
loop_
_entity_poly.entity_id
_entity_poly.type
_entity_poly.pdbx_seq_one_letter_code
_entity_poly.pdbx_strand_id
1 'polypeptide(L)'
;MRSILALAALCDASAHKRTVYVIRHADKIGEKCDLCHAGEIRARQLTGVFSGARYHDNPHVFSKPDALFYFHMEHKYHGVSHQRCYETLKYVSEKLALPRQPLHETHTHEGNRHAAAKILASPAHVVLVAWEHRNIPLLAEALGYSDSNPEFKQELEKCHSKLGGWPTDADFDFVYTFSYDTGSDRLVGFSCRHEGVTPFIPADAYDNCNKHDDC
;
A
#
# COMPACT_ATOMS: atom_id res chain seq x y z
N MET A 1 20.95 28.96 -52.22
CA MET A 1 20.66 29.07 -50.77
C MET A 1 19.61 28.03 -50.42
N ARG A 2 19.99 26.93 -49.79
CA ARG A 2 19.06 25.88 -49.34
C ARG A 2 18.97 25.98 -47.81
N SER A 3 17.78 26.40 -47.31
CA SER A 3 17.48 26.42 -45.89
C SER A 3 17.27 24.97 -45.39
N ILE A 4 18.12 24.50 -44.50
CA ILE A 4 17.93 23.25 -43.77
C ILE A 4 17.06 23.59 -42.57
N LEU A 5 15.79 23.20 -42.58
CA LEU A 5 14.92 23.19 -41.44
C LEU A 5 15.34 22.00 -40.53
N ALA A 6 16.01 22.31 -39.42
CA ALA A 6 16.26 21.36 -38.38
C ALA A 6 14.94 21.07 -37.65
N LEU A 7 14.37 19.89 -37.87
CA LEU A 7 13.25 19.36 -37.09
C LEU A 7 13.81 18.98 -35.73
N ALA A 8 13.64 19.85 -34.73
CA ALA A 8 13.87 19.48 -33.33
C ALA A 8 12.78 18.49 -32.94
N ALA A 9 13.13 17.22 -32.88
CA ALA A 9 12.32 16.19 -32.26
C ALA A 9 12.20 16.56 -30.76
N LEU A 10 11.06 17.11 -30.36
CA LEU A 10 10.65 17.16 -28.99
C LEU A 10 10.46 15.70 -28.54
N CYS A 11 11.52 15.12 -27.95
CA CYS A 11 11.37 13.96 -27.11
C CYS A 11 10.45 14.36 -25.96
N ASP A 12 9.20 13.98 -26.07
CA ASP A 12 8.25 14.01 -24.97
C ASP A 12 8.80 13.05 -23.92
N ALA A 13 9.63 13.56 -23.03
CA ALA A 13 10.06 12.87 -21.84
C ALA A 13 8.84 12.82 -20.91
N SER A 14 7.90 11.93 -21.22
CA SER A 14 6.96 11.46 -20.21
C SER A 14 7.83 10.79 -19.15
N ALA A 15 8.21 11.57 -18.13
CA ALA A 15 8.97 11.08 -16.99
C ALA A 15 8.23 9.85 -16.47
N HIS A 16 8.79 8.66 -16.70
CA HIS A 16 8.22 7.42 -16.18
C HIS A 16 8.17 7.58 -14.67
N LYS A 17 6.98 7.70 -14.12
CA LYS A 17 6.78 7.83 -12.68
C LYS A 17 6.67 6.44 -12.09
N ARG A 18 7.49 6.15 -11.07
CA ARG A 18 7.28 4.99 -10.22
C ARG A 18 6.24 5.33 -9.15
N THR A 19 5.34 4.41 -8.87
CA THR A 19 4.32 4.55 -7.83
C THR A 19 4.44 3.41 -6.83
N VAL A 20 4.49 3.73 -5.55
CA VAL A 20 4.39 2.76 -4.46
C VAL A 20 3.10 3.02 -3.70
N TYR A 21 2.23 2.02 -3.65
CA TYR A 21 1.05 2.00 -2.80
C TYR A 21 1.37 1.24 -1.53
N VAL A 22 1.10 1.84 -0.39
CA VAL A 22 1.17 1.18 0.92
C VAL A 22 -0.23 1.12 1.49
N ILE A 23 -0.69 -0.09 1.80
CA ILE A 23 -1.96 -0.35 2.47
C ILE A 23 -1.71 -1.07 3.79
N ARG A 24 -2.64 -0.95 4.72
CA ARG A 24 -2.66 -1.80 5.89
C ARG A 24 -3.10 -3.22 5.50
N HIS A 25 -2.66 -4.25 6.25
CA HIS A 25 -3.30 -5.56 6.18
C HIS A 25 -4.81 -5.43 6.44
N ALA A 26 -5.63 -6.28 5.83
CA ALA A 26 -7.07 -6.28 5.99
C ALA A 26 -7.50 -6.67 7.42
N ASP A 27 -8.81 -6.56 7.69
CA ASP A 27 -9.40 -6.80 9.00
C ASP A 27 -9.04 -8.21 9.52
N LYS A 28 -8.80 -8.34 10.82
CA LYS A 28 -8.22 -9.53 11.46
C LYS A 28 -9.06 -10.07 12.59
N ILE A 29 -8.87 -11.35 12.93
CA ILE A 29 -9.40 -11.97 14.15
C ILE A 29 -8.42 -11.66 15.30
N GLY A 30 -8.86 -10.94 16.34
CA GLY A 30 -8.07 -10.67 17.53
C GLY A 30 -6.67 -10.10 17.26
N GLU A 31 -5.70 -10.34 18.14
CA GLU A 31 -4.34 -9.80 18.00
C GLU A 31 -3.40 -10.70 17.19
N LYS A 32 -3.71 -11.99 17.05
CA LYS A 32 -2.73 -13.01 16.67
C LYS A 32 -3.03 -13.79 15.39
N CYS A 33 -4.17 -13.58 14.75
CA CYS A 33 -4.65 -14.48 13.72
C CYS A 33 -4.78 -13.89 12.34
N ASP A 34 -5.16 -14.74 11.42
CA ASP A 34 -5.42 -14.51 10.02
C ASP A 34 -6.55 -13.48 9.79
N LEU A 35 -6.92 -13.26 8.56
CA LEU A 35 -8.02 -12.35 8.23
C LEU A 35 -9.34 -12.88 8.80
N CYS A 36 -10.16 -11.98 9.36
CA CYS A 36 -11.55 -12.28 9.66
C CYS A 36 -12.40 -12.28 8.38
N HIS A 37 -13.70 -12.57 8.49
CA HIS A 37 -14.56 -12.61 7.31
C HIS A 37 -14.63 -11.26 6.58
N ALA A 38 -14.70 -10.14 7.31
CA ALA A 38 -14.59 -8.80 6.71
C ALA A 38 -13.25 -8.59 5.99
N GLY A 39 -12.15 -9.06 6.59
CA GLY A 39 -10.83 -9.01 5.99
C GLY A 39 -10.69 -9.82 4.71
N GLU A 40 -11.29 -11.00 4.67
CA GLU A 40 -11.35 -11.83 3.45
C GLU A 40 -12.13 -11.11 2.33
N ILE A 41 -13.27 -10.49 2.67
CA ILE A 41 -14.05 -9.70 1.72
C ILE A 41 -13.22 -8.52 1.21
N ARG A 42 -12.57 -7.75 2.11
CA ARG A 42 -11.68 -6.65 1.73
C ARG A 42 -10.57 -7.12 0.79
N ALA A 43 -9.85 -8.17 1.15
CA ALA A 43 -8.77 -8.73 0.33
C ALA A 43 -9.24 -9.11 -1.09
N ARG A 44 -10.47 -9.63 -1.24
CA ARG A 44 -11.09 -9.92 -2.55
C ARG A 44 -11.38 -8.64 -3.33
N GLN A 45 -11.94 -7.62 -2.66
CA GLN A 45 -12.31 -6.35 -3.28
C GLN A 45 -11.10 -5.54 -3.75
N LEU A 46 -9.93 -5.68 -3.12
CA LEU A 46 -8.68 -5.05 -3.58
C LEU A 46 -8.34 -5.40 -5.04
N THR A 47 -8.82 -6.53 -5.55
CA THR A 47 -8.67 -6.88 -6.97
C THR A 47 -9.39 -5.91 -7.92
N GLY A 48 -10.46 -5.28 -7.46
CA GLY A 48 -11.18 -4.23 -8.18
C GLY A 48 -10.52 -2.87 -7.98
N VAL A 49 -10.13 -2.55 -6.73
CA VAL A 49 -9.45 -1.31 -6.36
C VAL A 49 -8.17 -1.11 -7.18
N PHE A 50 -7.32 -2.13 -7.27
CA PHE A 50 -6.04 -2.10 -8.00
C PHE A 50 -6.15 -2.70 -9.41
N SER A 51 -7.27 -2.46 -10.08
CA SER A 51 -7.49 -2.94 -11.47
C SER A 51 -6.99 -1.99 -12.55
N GLY A 52 -6.65 -0.74 -12.19
CA GLY A 52 -6.39 0.33 -13.16
C GLY A 52 -7.65 1.00 -13.68
N ALA A 53 -8.83 0.64 -13.15
CA ALA A 53 -10.11 1.22 -13.48
C ALA A 53 -10.78 1.80 -12.22
N ARG A 54 -11.82 2.60 -12.41
CA ARG A 54 -12.60 3.13 -11.29
C ARG A 54 -13.30 1.96 -10.56
N TYR A 55 -13.11 1.92 -9.24
CA TYR A 55 -13.76 0.95 -8.37
C TYR A 55 -15.06 1.56 -7.80
N HIS A 56 -16.20 1.06 -8.24
CA HIS A 56 -17.53 1.62 -7.91
C HIS A 56 -17.57 3.15 -8.08
N ASP A 57 -18.07 3.86 -7.07
CA ASP A 57 -18.16 5.33 -7.06
C ASP A 57 -16.90 6.01 -6.47
N ASN A 58 -15.82 5.25 -6.22
CA ASN A 58 -14.57 5.84 -5.74
C ASN A 58 -14.05 6.84 -6.76
N PRO A 59 -13.83 8.11 -6.38
CA PRO A 59 -13.31 9.13 -7.30
C PRO A 59 -11.86 8.85 -7.70
N HIS A 60 -11.16 7.97 -6.97
CA HIS A 60 -9.75 7.65 -7.21
C HIS A 60 -9.60 6.38 -8.03
N VAL A 61 -8.66 6.40 -8.97
CA VAL A 61 -8.26 5.25 -9.77
C VAL A 61 -6.84 4.87 -9.37
N PHE A 62 -6.67 3.65 -8.84
CA PHE A 62 -5.36 3.12 -8.52
C PHE A 62 -4.86 2.24 -9.66
N SER A 63 -3.64 2.50 -10.09
CA SER A 63 -3.00 1.74 -11.16
C SER A 63 -2.81 0.27 -10.77
N LYS A 64 -2.88 -0.59 -11.78
CA LYS A 64 -2.60 -2.02 -11.61
C LYS A 64 -1.14 -2.22 -11.20
N PRO A 65 -0.84 -2.90 -10.08
CA PRO A 65 0.54 -3.17 -9.67
C PRO A 65 1.20 -4.22 -10.57
N ASP A 66 2.51 -4.11 -10.69
CA ASP A 66 3.40 -5.05 -11.35
C ASP A 66 4.41 -5.71 -10.40
N ALA A 67 4.40 -5.32 -9.10
CA ALA A 67 5.03 -6.05 -8.01
C ALA A 67 4.22 -5.97 -6.71
N LEU A 68 4.30 -7.04 -5.89
CA LEU A 68 3.63 -7.15 -4.61
C LEU A 68 4.63 -7.47 -3.51
N PHE A 69 4.63 -6.66 -2.45
CA PHE A 69 5.42 -6.91 -1.25
C PHE A 69 4.53 -6.97 -0.01
N TYR A 70 4.96 -7.70 1.00
CA TYR A 70 4.24 -7.76 2.26
C TYR A 70 5.19 -7.81 3.46
N PHE A 71 4.74 -7.23 4.57
CA PHE A 71 5.40 -7.36 5.85
C PHE A 71 5.31 -8.80 6.35
N HIS A 72 6.45 -9.48 6.46
CA HIS A 72 6.51 -10.83 6.99
C HIS A 72 6.84 -10.78 8.48
N MET A 73 5.90 -11.24 9.31
CA MET A 73 6.12 -11.32 10.75
C MET A 73 6.75 -12.66 11.10
N GLU A 74 7.99 -12.62 11.58
CA GLU A 74 8.70 -13.85 12.01
C GLU A 74 8.28 -14.37 13.37
N HIS A 75 7.54 -13.58 14.16
CA HIS A 75 7.13 -14.01 15.50
C HIS A 75 6.09 -15.12 15.46
N LYS A 76 6.53 -16.30 15.77
CA LYS A 76 5.67 -17.45 16.11
C LYS A 76 5.12 -17.24 17.53
N TYR A 77 3.97 -16.62 17.66
CA TYR A 77 3.19 -16.70 18.88
C TYR A 77 2.44 -18.04 18.84
N HIS A 78 2.69 -18.93 19.80
CA HIS A 78 2.07 -20.24 19.90
C HIS A 78 2.12 -21.11 18.62
N GLY A 79 3.17 -20.99 17.82
CA GLY A 79 3.35 -21.82 16.62
C GLY A 79 2.63 -21.35 15.36
N VAL A 80 1.87 -20.26 15.43
CA VAL A 80 1.14 -19.68 14.28
C VAL A 80 1.92 -18.50 13.71
N SER A 81 2.20 -18.53 12.41
CA SER A 81 2.78 -17.38 11.71
C SER A 81 1.68 -16.38 11.37
N HIS A 82 1.86 -15.11 11.74
CA HIS A 82 0.92 -14.05 11.37
C HIS A 82 1.04 -13.71 9.89
N GLN A 83 0.13 -14.22 9.09
CA GLN A 83 0.18 -14.04 7.63
C GLN A 83 -0.75 -12.93 7.11
N ARG A 84 -1.29 -12.08 7.99
CA ARG A 84 -2.28 -11.04 7.63
C ARG A 84 -1.92 -10.24 6.39
N CYS A 85 -0.68 -9.73 6.33
CA CYS A 85 -0.23 -8.95 5.18
C CYS A 85 -0.09 -9.82 3.92
N TYR A 86 0.33 -11.07 4.07
CA TYR A 86 0.40 -12.04 2.98
C TYR A 86 -0.99 -12.37 2.43
N GLU A 87 -1.96 -12.62 3.30
CA GLU A 87 -3.33 -12.96 2.92
C GLU A 87 -4.08 -11.79 2.30
N THR A 88 -3.84 -10.57 2.79
CA THR A 88 -4.40 -9.35 2.20
C THR A 88 -4.12 -9.24 0.70
N LEU A 89 -2.94 -9.67 0.25
CA LEU A 89 -2.56 -9.60 -1.17
C LEU A 89 -2.93 -10.85 -1.96
N LYS A 90 -3.54 -11.86 -1.35
CA LYS A 90 -3.81 -13.18 -1.98
C LYS A 90 -4.53 -13.05 -3.31
N TYR A 91 -5.67 -12.42 -3.32
CA TYR A 91 -6.52 -12.35 -4.51
C TYR A 91 -5.96 -11.42 -5.60
N VAL A 92 -5.28 -10.34 -5.21
CA VAL A 92 -4.55 -9.49 -6.17
C VAL A 92 -3.42 -10.29 -6.82
N SER A 93 -2.65 -11.05 -6.04
CA SER A 93 -1.59 -11.94 -6.51
C SER A 93 -2.11 -12.98 -7.51
N GLU A 94 -3.20 -13.67 -7.15
CA GLU A 94 -3.83 -14.68 -8.01
C GLU A 94 -4.34 -14.06 -9.32
N LYS A 95 -5.06 -12.93 -9.26
CA LYS A 95 -5.63 -12.26 -10.43
C LYS A 95 -4.57 -11.72 -11.38
N LEU A 96 -3.45 -11.23 -10.85
CA LEU A 96 -2.38 -10.62 -11.65
C LEU A 96 -1.26 -11.60 -11.99
N ALA A 97 -1.30 -12.83 -11.46
CA ALA A 97 -0.23 -13.82 -11.55
C ALA A 97 1.14 -13.27 -11.07
N LEU A 98 1.11 -12.46 -10.00
CA LEU A 98 2.30 -11.86 -9.40
C LEU A 98 2.67 -12.56 -8.09
N PRO A 99 3.95 -12.90 -7.86
CA PRO A 99 4.37 -13.47 -6.58
C PRO A 99 4.27 -12.41 -5.48
N ARG A 100 3.86 -12.84 -4.27
CA ARG A 100 3.92 -12.04 -3.06
C ARG A 100 5.31 -12.17 -2.45
N GLN A 101 6.06 -11.08 -2.40
CA GLN A 101 7.46 -11.05 -1.96
C GLN A 101 7.54 -10.66 -0.47
N PRO A 102 8.12 -11.51 0.41
CA PRO A 102 8.24 -11.20 1.83
C PRO A 102 9.31 -10.15 2.08
N LEU A 103 9.04 -9.26 3.02
CA LEU A 103 10.03 -8.36 3.63
C LEU A 103 10.15 -8.73 5.11
N HIS A 104 11.25 -9.38 5.46
CA HIS A 104 11.55 -9.90 6.81
C HIS A 104 12.17 -8.77 7.65
N GLU A 105 11.37 -7.75 7.94
CA GLU A 105 11.85 -6.57 8.62
C GLU A 105 11.31 -6.52 10.07
N THR A 106 12.08 -5.90 10.92
CA THR A 106 11.67 -5.70 12.32
C THR A 106 10.81 -4.44 12.46
N HIS A 107 10.11 -4.31 13.60
CA HIS A 107 9.36 -3.11 13.97
C HIS A 107 10.30 -1.95 14.38
N THR A 108 11.33 -1.68 13.59
CA THR A 108 12.35 -0.65 13.86
C THR A 108 12.49 0.29 12.67
N HIS A 109 13.04 1.48 12.93
CA HIS A 109 13.40 2.42 11.85
C HIS A 109 14.39 1.79 10.85
N GLU A 110 15.34 1.01 11.33
CA GLU A 110 16.32 0.34 10.48
C GLU A 110 15.67 -0.71 9.59
N GLY A 111 14.82 -1.57 10.15
CA GLY A 111 14.08 -2.56 9.39
C GLY A 111 13.21 -1.93 8.32
N ASN A 112 12.47 -0.85 8.65
CA ASN A 112 11.66 -0.14 7.66
C ASN A 112 12.53 0.53 6.57
N ARG A 113 13.74 1.01 6.89
CA ARG A 113 14.70 1.51 5.87
C ARG A 113 15.16 0.40 4.93
N HIS A 114 15.45 -0.80 5.45
CA HIS A 114 15.81 -1.95 4.60
C HIS A 114 14.64 -2.37 3.70
N ALA A 115 13.41 -2.38 4.23
CA ALA A 115 12.21 -2.65 3.44
C ALA A 115 12.03 -1.62 2.32
N ALA A 116 12.10 -0.33 2.63
CA ALA A 116 12.01 0.75 1.65
C ALA A 116 13.08 0.61 0.55
N ALA A 117 14.33 0.30 0.92
CA ALA A 117 15.41 0.09 -0.04
C ALA A 117 15.10 -1.08 -1.00
N LYS A 118 14.58 -2.21 -0.50
CA LYS A 118 14.16 -3.35 -1.34
C LYS A 118 13.00 -3.01 -2.27
N ILE A 119 12.00 -2.27 -1.76
CA ILE A 119 10.86 -1.80 -2.54
C ILE A 119 11.34 -0.90 -3.69
N LEU A 120 12.21 0.07 -3.38
CA LEU A 120 12.75 1.03 -4.36
C LEU A 120 13.76 0.40 -5.33
N ALA A 121 14.44 -0.67 -4.96
CA ALA A 121 15.33 -1.42 -5.85
C ALA A 121 14.56 -2.34 -6.83
N SER A 122 13.25 -2.54 -6.63
CA SER A 122 12.43 -3.31 -7.57
C SER A 122 12.40 -2.62 -8.93
N PRO A 123 12.47 -3.36 -10.05
CA PRO A 123 12.32 -2.79 -11.39
C PRO A 123 10.86 -2.41 -11.73
N ALA A 124 9.91 -2.71 -10.85
CA ALA A 124 8.50 -2.46 -11.06
C ALA A 124 8.18 -0.94 -11.10
N HIS A 125 7.25 -0.56 -11.97
CA HIS A 125 6.75 0.81 -12.05
C HIS A 125 5.66 1.09 -11.03
N VAL A 126 4.83 0.10 -10.72
CA VAL A 126 3.75 0.19 -9.75
C VAL A 126 3.89 -0.93 -8.73
N VAL A 127 4.17 -0.58 -7.49
CA VAL A 127 4.37 -1.51 -6.39
C VAL A 127 3.20 -1.40 -5.41
N LEU A 128 2.64 -2.53 -5.00
CA LEU A 128 1.66 -2.60 -3.90
C LEU A 128 2.28 -3.31 -2.71
N VAL A 129 2.21 -2.67 -1.54
CA VAL A 129 2.78 -3.14 -0.29
C VAL A 129 1.68 -3.27 0.77
N ALA A 130 1.49 -4.47 1.33
CA ALA A 130 0.66 -4.66 2.53
C ALA A 130 1.53 -4.65 3.79
N TRP A 131 1.23 -3.74 4.72
CA TRP A 131 2.07 -3.47 5.87
C TRP A 131 1.33 -3.54 7.20
N GLU A 132 2.06 -3.62 8.29
CA GLU A 132 1.53 -3.55 9.65
C GLU A 132 1.30 -2.07 10.04
N HIS A 133 0.12 -1.74 10.58
CA HIS A 133 -0.35 -0.35 10.72
C HIS A 133 0.57 0.55 11.56
N ARG A 134 1.16 0.03 12.67
CA ARG A 134 2.08 0.81 13.52
C ARG A 134 3.41 1.11 12.86
N ASN A 135 3.76 0.33 11.82
CA ASN A 135 4.97 0.49 11.04
C ASN A 135 4.76 1.27 9.75
N ILE A 136 3.52 1.56 9.33
CA ILE A 136 3.26 2.38 8.15
C ILE A 136 3.91 3.76 8.24
N PRO A 137 3.84 4.51 9.36
CA PRO A 137 4.55 5.78 9.48
C PRO A 137 6.07 5.66 9.31
N LEU A 138 6.68 4.61 9.88
CA LEU A 138 8.12 4.36 9.77
C LEU A 138 8.55 3.98 8.35
N LEU A 139 7.74 3.16 7.67
CA LEU A 139 7.96 2.83 6.27
C LEU A 139 7.77 4.06 5.38
N ALA A 140 6.77 4.89 5.64
CA ALA A 140 6.52 6.12 4.91
C ALA A 140 7.71 7.10 5.01
N GLU A 141 8.24 7.30 6.22
CA GLU A 141 9.46 8.09 6.45
C GLU A 141 10.63 7.53 5.65
N ALA A 142 10.84 6.22 5.69
CA ALA A 142 11.89 5.54 4.93
C ALA A 142 11.69 5.62 3.41
N LEU A 143 10.45 5.74 2.92
CA LEU A 143 10.08 6.01 1.53
C LEU A 143 10.20 7.49 1.15
N GLY A 144 10.61 8.36 2.08
CA GLY A 144 10.87 9.78 1.81
C GLY A 144 9.76 10.74 2.23
N TYR A 145 8.68 10.27 2.89
CA TYR A 145 7.72 11.16 3.52
C TYR A 145 8.37 11.99 4.62
N SER A 146 7.98 13.25 4.74
CA SER A 146 8.43 14.11 5.83
C SER A 146 7.31 15.08 6.23
N ASP A 147 7.05 15.18 7.55
CA ASP A 147 6.15 16.17 8.14
C ASP A 147 6.60 17.62 7.92
N SER A 148 7.87 17.83 7.58
CA SER A 148 8.39 19.15 7.23
C SER A 148 7.95 19.60 5.82
N ASN A 149 7.42 18.70 4.99
CA ASN A 149 6.79 19.05 3.73
C ASN A 149 5.30 19.34 3.94
N PRO A 150 4.86 20.60 3.86
CA PRO A 150 3.47 20.99 4.16
C PRO A 150 2.47 20.38 3.18
N GLU A 151 2.86 20.14 1.92
CA GLU A 151 1.99 19.52 0.92
C GLU A 151 1.74 18.05 1.28
N PHE A 152 2.77 17.32 1.70
CA PHE A 152 2.63 15.91 2.12
C PHE A 152 1.77 15.78 3.37
N LYS A 153 1.97 16.68 4.34
CA LYS A 153 1.15 16.72 5.55
C LYS A 153 -0.32 17.00 5.24
N GLN A 154 -0.61 17.96 4.37
CA GLN A 154 -1.98 18.25 3.94
C GLN A 154 -2.62 17.07 3.21
N GLU A 155 -1.86 16.35 2.39
CA GLU A 155 -2.34 15.15 1.69
C GLU A 155 -2.62 14.00 2.67
N LEU A 156 -1.79 13.84 3.71
CA LEU A 156 -2.00 12.84 4.75
C LEU A 156 -3.31 13.11 5.55
N GLU A 157 -3.57 14.35 5.90
CA GLU A 157 -4.76 14.76 6.65
C GLU A 157 -6.07 14.45 5.92
N LYS A 158 -6.05 14.27 4.59
CA LYS A 158 -7.23 13.87 3.81
C LYS A 158 -7.76 12.47 4.15
N CYS A 159 -6.96 11.63 4.79
CA CYS A 159 -7.42 10.33 5.31
C CYS A 159 -8.28 10.45 6.59
N HIS A 160 -8.30 11.61 7.25
CA HIS A 160 -9.17 11.90 8.39
C HIS A 160 -9.06 10.91 9.56
N SER A 161 -7.90 10.29 9.78
CA SER A 161 -7.71 9.43 10.92
C SER A 161 -7.51 10.23 12.21
N LYS A 162 -7.77 9.59 13.37
CA LYS A 162 -7.51 10.19 14.69
C LYS A 162 -6.02 10.48 14.94
N LEU A 163 -5.12 9.85 14.18
CA LEU A 163 -3.67 10.05 14.24
C LEU A 163 -3.15 10.95 13.10
N GLY A 164 -3.91 11.98 12.72
CA GLY A 164 -3.48 12.94 11.70
C GLY A 164 -3.26 12.32 10.31
N GLY A 165 -4.07 11.31 9.95
CA GLY A 165 -4.00 10.62 8.67
C GLY A 165 -3.28 9.26 8.70
N TRP A 166 -2.49 8.96 9.73
CA TRP A 166 -1.93 7.62 9.91
C TRP A 166 -2.97 6.63 10.44
N PRO A 167 -2.90 5.33 10.10
CA PRO A 167 -3.95 4.39 10.47
C PRO A 167 -3.91 4.09 11.97
N THR A 168 -5.08 4.07 12.60
CA THR A 168 -5.30 3.54 13.95
C THR A 168 -5.64 2.05 13.89
N ASP A 169 -5.91 1.42 15.05
CA ASP A 169 -6.34 0.01 15.10
C ASP A 169 -7.66 -0.25 14.35
N ALA A 170 -8.49 0.79 14.13
CA ALA A 170 -9.78 0.71 13.45
C ALA A 170 -9.75 1.08 11.95
N ASP A 171 -8.65 1.65 11.46
CA ASP A 171 -8.58 2.21 10.11
C ASP A 171 -7.97 1.18 9.14
N PHE A 172 -8.77 0.63 8.24
CA PHE A 172 -8.35 -0.38 7.25
C PHE A 172 -8.48 0.05 5.79
N ASP A 173 -9.07 1.22 5.51
CA ASP A 173 -9.52 1.64 4.18
C ASP A 173 -8.60 2.69 3.53
N PHE A 174 -7.31 2.76 3.93
CA PHE A 174 -6.38 3.79 3.45
C PHE A 174 -5.35 3.25 2.47
N VAL A 175 -5.11 4.03 1.40
CA VAL A 175 -4.02 3.84 0.45
C VAL A 175 -3.09 5.05 0.53
N TYR A 176 -1.86 4.81 0.98
CA TYR A 176 -0.78 5.81 0.95
C TYR A 176 -0.02 5.65 -0.35
N THR A 177 0.02 6.71 -1.14
CA THR A 177 0.62 6.71 -2.48
C THR A 177 1.89 7.54 -2.49
N PHE A 178 2.99 6.94 -2.91
CA PHE A 178 4.29 7.58 -3.07
C PHE A 178 4.63 7.59 -4.55
N SER A 179 4.85 8.78 -5.12
CA SER A 179 5.20 8.97 -6.53
C SER A 179 6.65 9.43 -6.66
N TYR A 180 7.44 8.70 -7.43
CA TYR A 180 8.86 8.97 -7.63
C TYR A 180 9.14 9.40 -9.06
N ASP A 181 10.10 10.30 -9.20
CA ASP A 181 10.75 10.57 -10.48
C ASP A 181 11.79 9.48 -10.76
N THR A 182 11.56 8.69 -11.82
CA THR A 182 12.45 7.56 -12.17
C THR A 182 13.85 7.99 -12.62
N GLY A 183 14.04 9.24 -13.00
CA GLY A 183 15.35 9.77 -13.36
C GLY A 183 16.25 10.08 -12.16
N SER A 184 15.66 10.25 -10.97
CA SER A 184 16.38 10.66 -9.75
C SER A 184 16.04 9.81 -8.51
N ASP A 185 15.12 8.84 -8.61
CA ASP A 185 14.56 8.07 -7.49
C ASP A 185 14.05 8.96 -6.33
N ARG A 186 13.80 10.24 -6.63
CA ARG A 186 13.32 11.22 -5.65
C ARG A 186 11.81 11.13 -5.51
N LEU A 187 11.31 11.13 -4.27
CA LEU A 187 9.89 11.28 -3.98
C LEU A 187 9.43 12.69 -4.45
N VAL A 188 8.50 12.72 -5.40
CA VAL A 188 7.95 13.95 -5.99
C VAL A 188 6.48 14.17 -5.67
N GLY A 189 5.82 13.19 -5.06
CA GLY A 189 4.43 13.30 -4.64
C GLY A 189 4.07 12.27 -3.60
N PHE A 190 3.19 12.69 -2.68
CA PHE A 190 2.59 11.83 -1.67
C PHE A 190 1.09 12.13 -1.63
N SER A 191 0.27 11.11 -1.40
CA SER A 191 -1.15 11.30 -1.11
C SER A 191 -1.71 10.16 -0.27
N CYS A 192 -2.75 10.47 0.52
CA CYS A 192 -3.56 9.49 1.21
C CYS A 192 -5.00 9.54 0.68
N ARG A 193 -5.56 8.36 0.37
CA ARG A 193 -6.92 8.22 -0.17
C ARG A 193 -7.58 6.97 0.41
N HIS A 194 -8.91 6.91 0.33
CA HIS A 194 -9.66 5.72 0.70
C HIS A 194 -9.64 4.68 -0.42
N GLU A 195 -9.52 3.40 -0.05
CA GLU A 195 -9.77 2.26 -0.95
C GLU A 195 -11.21 2.28 -1.47
N GLY A 196 -12.14 2.72 -0.61
CA GLY A 196 -13.58 2.72 -0.87
C GLY A 196 -14.22 1.34 -0.75
N VAL A 197 -13.57 0.41 -0.04
CA VAL A 197 -14.06 -0.97 0.15
C VAL A 197 -15.04 -1.09 1.31
N THR A 198 -14.80 -0.36 2.39
CA THR A 198 -15.59 -0.48 3.65
C THR A 198 -17.10 -0.43 3.44
N PRO A 199 -17.69 0.44 2.58
CA PRO A 199 -19.12 0.47 2.35
C PRO A 199 -19.71 -0.81 1.74
N PHE A 200 -18.88 -1.67 1.15
CA PHE A 200 -19.29 -2.91 0.48
C PHE A 200 -19.05 -4.16 1.33
N ILE A 201 -18.61 -3.99 2.57
CA ILE A 201 -18.45 -5.10 3.52
C ILE A 201 -19.72 -5.17 4.36
N PRO A 202 -20.46 -6.30 4.34
CA PRO A 202 -21.64 -6.49 5.17
C PRO A 202 -21.32 -6.33 6.66
N ALA A 203 -22.22 -5.73 7.43
CA ALA A 203 -22.01 -5.46 8.85
C ALA A 203 -21.76 -6.74 9.67
N ASP A 204 -22.46 -7.83 9.36
CA ASP A 204 -22.31 -9.14 9.99
C ASP A 204 -20.96 -9.82 9.69
N ALA A 205 -20.28 -9.40 8.63
CA ALA A 205 -18.92 -9.89 8.34
C ALA A 205 -17.88 -9.50 9.41
N TYR A 206 -18.20 -8.49 10.24
CA TYR A 206 -17.33 -8.04 11.34
C TYR A 206 -17.55 -8.81 12.66
N ASP A 207 -18.55 -9.67 12.76
CA ASP A 207 -18.95 -10.33 14.01
C ASP A 207 -17.83 -11.20 14.62
N ASN A 208 -16.91 -11.70 13.81
CA ASN A 208 -15.77 -12.49 14.27
C ASN A 208 -14.44 -11.72 14.28
N CYS A 209 -14.42 -10.45 13.86
CA CYS A 209 -13.18 -9.66 13.80
C CYS A 209 -12.69 -9.20 15.19
N ASN A 210 -13.58 -9.07 16.17
CA ASN A 210 -13.29 -8.56 17.51
C ASN A 210 -13.27 -9.64 18.59
N LYS A 211 -13.42 -10.90 18.23
CA LYS A 211 -13.37 -11.99 19.20
C LYS A 211 -11.92 -12.18 19.63
N HIS A 212 -11.68 -12.08 20.94
CA HIS A 212 -10.43 -12.45 21.60
C HIS A 212 -10.31 -13.98 21.72
N ASP A 213 -10.73 -14.72 20.70
CA ASP A 213 -10.58 -16.14 20.71
C ASP A 213 -9.11 -16.47 20.49
N ASP A 214 -8.56 -17.24 21.42
CA ASP A 214 -7.20 -17.80 21.39
C ASP A 214 -7.05 -18.63 20.11
N CYS A 215 -6.30 -18.09 19.17
CA CYS A 215 -5.86 -18.84 17.99
C CYS A 215 -4.69 -19.74 18.33
#